data_c65388d48e05372dc1617a8b6dd4eb33
#
_entry.id   c65388d48e05372dc1617a8b6dd4eb33
#
_cell.length_a   1.000
_cell.length_b   1.000
_cell.length_c   1.000
_cell.angle_alpha   90.00
_cell.angle_beta   90.00
_cell.angle_gamma   90.00
#
_symmetry.space_group_name_H-M   'P 1'
#
loop_
_entity.id
_entity.type
_entity.pdbx_description
1 polymer ?
#
loop_
_entity_poly.entity_id
_entity_poly.type
_entity_poly.pdbx_seq_one_letter_code
_entity_poly.pdbx_strand_id
1 'polypeptide(L)'
;MSITKAGLSSLYSRLLLVLAILLFSGALASANPVIYKAGNPSKGKKIVFVASDHEYRAEETLPALARILAVHHGFDCTVLFGLDGNGEIEAGASNIPGLEALKDADGMVIFTRFLALPVEQMKHIDDYLNRAGPVVGLRTSTHGFKYDDKRKNDPYYKYSFRYTGEDYSGGFGHQVLGQSWVGHYGRNHQQSTRIDIIPEKKNHPILKGVSKVHVHAGGYNAEAQKDWDILTMAQPLMTMKPDGADDKTKPPMASEWTRHYKGKNGKKGRVFTSLYGASEDILNAGYRRLI
;
A
#
# COMPACT_ATOMS: atom_id res chain seq x y z
N MET A 1 54.60 -42.99 15.83
CA MET A 1 54.25 -41.81 15.06
C MET A 1 53.58 -40.82 16.04
N SER A 2 54.35 -39.87 16.54
CA SER A 2 53.91 -38.94 17.63
C SER A 2 53.24 -37.72 17.02
N ILE A 3 51.92 -37.56 17.26
CA ILE A 3 51.21 -36.35 16.88
C ILE A 3 51.51 -35.26 17.91
N THR A 4 52.23 -34.23 17.49
CA THR A 4 52.65 -33.12 18.36
C THR A 4 51.43 -32.31 18.86
N LYS A 5 51.44 -31.90 20.15
CA LYS A 5 50.41 -31.08 20.80
C LYS A 5 50.04 -29.81 20.02
N ALA A 6 50.92 -29.29 19.18
CA ALA A 6 50.66 -28.13 18.32
C ALA A 6 49.68 -28.41 17.15
N GLY A 7 49.61 -29.64 16.65
CA GLY A 7 48.68 -30.02 15.59
C GLY A 7 47.22 -30.14 16.07
N LEU A 8 47.02 -30.59 17.32
CA LEU A 8 45.69 -30.69 17.90
C LEU A 8 45.04 -29.31 18.17
N SER A 9 45.81 -28.35 18.69
CA SER A 9 45.27 -26.99 18.99
C SER A 9 44.84 -26.25 17.73
N SER A 10 45.55 -26.42 16.61
CA SER A 10 45.19 -25.83 15.31
C SER A 10 43.93 -26.47 14.73
N LEU A 11 43.69 -27.76 14.92
CA LEU A 11 42.48 -28.44 14.46
C LEU A 11 41.25 -28.01 15.26
N TYR A 12 41.37 -27.89 16.59
CA TYR A 12 40.30 -27.41 17.46
C TYR A 12 39.92 -25.94 17.18
N SER A 13 40.92 -25.06 16.94
CA SER A 13 40.66 -23.66 16.58
C SER A 13 39.92 -23.52 15.24
N ARG A 14 40.29 -24.35 14.26
CA ARG A 14 39.58 -24.35 12.93
C ARG A 14 38.20 -24.94 13.03
N LEU A 15 37.97 -25.98 13.84
CA LEU A 15 36.66 -26.59 14.08
C LEU A 15 35.74 -25.62 14.83
N LEU A 16 36.23 -24.88 15.83
CA LEU A 16 35.48 -23.85 16.55
C LEU A 16 35.12 -22.64 15.65
N LEU A 17 36.02 -22.26 14.75
CA LEU A 17 35.75 -21.19 13.80
C LEU A 17 34.66 -21.57 12.78
N VAL A 18 34.70 -22.82 12.28
CA VAL A 18 33.66 -23.35 11.36
C VAL A 18 32.33 -23.52 12.09
N LEU A 19 32.32 -23.96 13.36
CA LEU A 19 31.12 -24.06 14.16
C LEU A 19 30.54 -22.68 14.50
N ALA A 20 31.38 -21.68 14.76
CA ALA A 20 30.94 -20.29 14.98
C ALA A 20 30.35 -19.66 13.70
N ILE A 21 30.85 -19.95 12.52
CA ILE A 21 30.31 -19.51 11.24
C ILE A 21 29.02 -20.22 10.94
N LEU A 22 28.80 -21.47 11.32
CA LEU A 22 27.56 -22.21 11.17
C LEU A 22 26.45 -21.76 12.16
N LEU A 23 26.89 -21.26 13.35
CA LEU A 23 25.93 -20.71 14.34
C LEU A 23 25.52 -19.26 14.03
N PHE A 24 26.26 -18.53 13.18
CA PHE A 24 25.92 -17.18 12.72
C PHE A 24 25.20 -17.17 11.37
N SER A 25 24.94 -18.30 10.74
CA SER A 25 23.85 -18.43 9.79
C SER A 25 22.54 -18.44 10.59
N GLY A 26 22.32 -17.35 11.33
CA GLY A 26 20.98 -16.99 11.82
C GLY A 26 20.08 -17.08 10.61
N ALA A 27 19.14 -18.00 10.62
CA ALA A 27 18.05 -17.98 9.68
C ALA A 27 17.54 -16.55 9.70
N LEU A 28 17.80 -15.78 8.65
CA LEU A 28 17.02 -14.61 8.34
C LEU A 28 15.61 -15.14 8.35
N ALA A 29 14.84 -14.79 9.38
CA ALA A 29 13.44 -15.11 9.45
C ALA A 29 12.88 -14.58 8.15
N SER A 30 12.73 -15.47 7.17
CA SER A 30 12.11 -15.14 5.90
C SER A 30 10.69 -14.88 6.27
N ALA A 31 10.33 -13.61 6.35
CA ALA A 31 8.95 -13.22 6.46
C ALA A 31 8.21 -13.88 5.31
N ASN A 32 7.45 -14.90 5.62
CA ASN A 32 6.67 -15.59 4.62
C ASN A 32 5.54 -14.66 4.19
N PRO A 33 5.52 -14.17 2.95
CA PRO A 33 4.38 -13.44 2.43
C PRO A 33 3.13 -14.34 2.49
N VAL A 34 1.97 -13.74 2.75
CA VAL A 34 0.72 -14.48 2.63
C VAL A 34 0.36 -14.60 1.16
N ILE A 35 0.23 -15.83 0.65
CA ILE A 35 -0.02 -16.11 -0.76
C ILE A 35 -1.40 -16.73 -0.91
N TYR A 36 -2.24 -16.10 -1.74
CA TYR A 36 -3.52 -16.65 -2.19
C TYR A 36 -3.41 -17.00 -3.66
N LYS A 37 -3.49 -18.29 -3.95
CA LYS A 37 -3.47 -18.79 -5.33
C LYS A 37 -4.80 -18.55 -6.02
N ALA A 38 -4.73 -18.26 -7.32
CA ALA A 38 -5.87 -18.05 -8.18
C ALA A 38 -6.84 -19.24 -8.12
N GLY A 39 -8.12 -18.93 -7.95
CA GLY A 39 -9.21 -19.88 -8.18
C GLY A 39 -9.33 -20.23 -9.68
N ASN A 40 -10.23 -21.13 -9.99
CA ASN A 40 -10.48 -21.56 -11.38
C ASN A 40 -11.69 -20.78 -11.96
N PRO A 41 -11.59 -20.16 -13.16
CA PRO A 41 -10.41 -20.10 -14.04
C PRO A 41 -9.38 -19.05 -13.56
N SER A 42 -8.09 -19.39 -13.63
CA SER A 42 -7.01 -18.44 -13.39
C SER A 42 -6.86 -17.45 -14.54
N LYS A 43 -6.56 -16.19 -14.22
CA LYS A 43 -6.22 -15.14 -15.21
C LYS A 43 -4.73 -15.08 -15.54
N GLY A 44 -3.90 -15.86 -14.85
CA GLY A 44 -2.45 -15.79 -14.97
C GLY A 44 -1.85 -14.43 -14.63
N LYS A 45 -2.56 -13.63 -13.79
CA LYS A 45 -2.13 -12.29 -13.38
C LYS A 45 -1.76 -12.26 -11.91
N LYS A 46 -0.69 -11.55 -11.59
CA LYS A 46 -0.11 -11.46 -10.24
C LYS A 46 -0.34 -10.07 -9.66
N ILE A 47 -0.95 -10.01 -8.49
CA ILE A 47 -1.17 -8.77 -7.74
C ILE A 47 -0.38 -8.83 -6.44
N VAL A 48 0.41 -7.81 -6.17
CA VAL A 48 1.15 -7.66 -4.91
C VAL A 48 0.47 -6.59 -4.07
N PHE A 49 0.19 -6.92 -2.82
CA PHE A 49 -0.41 -6.07 -1.81
C PHE A 49 0.67 -5.67 -0.80
N VAL A 50 0.78 -4.37 -0.51
CA VAL A 50 1.78 -3.82 0.40
C VAL A 50 1.06 -3.18 1.58
N ALA A 51 1.08 -3.85 2.73
CA ALA A 51 0.35 -3.49 3.95
C ALA A 51 1.30 -3.02 5.04
N SER A 52 1.31 -1.73 5.37
CA SER A 52 1.96 -1.21 6.57
C SER A 52 1.38 0.16 6.93
N ASP A 53 0.26 0.14 7.62
CA ASP A 53 -0.45 1.33 8.11
C ASP A 53 -0.78 1.12 9.59
N HIS A 54 -0.47 2.09 10.44
CA HIS A 54 -0.66 1.98 11.89
C HIS A 54 -1.94 2.67 12.40
N GLU A 55 -2.91 2.97 11.52
CA GLU A 55 -4.14 3.68 11.90
C GLU A 55 -5.41 2.97 11.43
N TYR A 56 -5.40 2.36 10.24
CA TYR A 56 -6.62 1.86 9.58
C TYR A 56 -6.60 0.37 9.29
N ARG A 57 -5.68 -0.37 9.91
CA ARG A 57 -5.59 -1.84 9.85
C ARG A 57 -5.47 -2.39 8.42
N ALA A 58 -4.46 -1.88 7.69
CA ALA A 58 -4.12 -2.37 6.36
C ALA A 58 -3.86 -3.88 6.34
N GLU A 59 -3.30 -4.41 7.44
CA GLU A 59 -3.00 -5.83 7.67
C GLU A 59 -4.26 -6.72 7.76
N GLU A 60 -5.44 -6.13 7.90
CA GLU A 60 -6.72 -6.84 7.82
C GLU A 60 -7.38 -6.62 6.45
N THR A 61 -7.38 -5.37 5.96
CA THR A 61 -8.01 -5.01 4.69
C THR A 61 -7.39 -5.73 3.50
N LEU A 62 -6.06 -5.68 3.38
CA LEU A 62 -5.40 -6.17 2.17
C LEU A 62 -5.43 -7.69 2.03
N PRO A 63 -5.25 -8.52 3.08
CA PRO A 63 -5.45 -9.95 2.97
C PRO A 63 -6.87 -10.35 2.58
N ALA A 64 -7.88 -9.64 3.11
CA ALA A 64 -9.28 -9.90 2.75
C ALA A 64 -9.53 -9.63 1.27
N LEU A 65 -9.06 -8.50 0.73
CA LEU A 65 -9.15 -8.17 -0.69
C LEU A 65 -8.36 -9.14 -1.56
N ALA A 66 -7.13 -9.49 -1.16
CA ALA A 66 -6.30 -10.45 -1.87
C ALA A 66 -7.00 -11.82 -2.00
N ARG A 67 -7.61 -12.30 -0.91
CA ARG A 67 -8.38 -13.55 -0.92
C ARG A 67 -9.59 -13.47 -1.85
N ILE A 68 -10.34 -12.36 -1.84
CA ILE A 68 -11.48 -12.15 -2.74
C ILE A 68 -11.02 -12.19 -4.21
N LEU A 69 -9.95 -11.45 -4.54
CA LEU A 69 -9.42 -11.43 -5.91
C LEU A 69 -8.91 -12.80 -6.36
N ALA A 70 -8.26 -13.54 -5.47
CA ALA A 70 -7.77 -14.87 -5.78
C ALA A 70 -8.93 -15.86 -6.01
N VAL A 71 -9.84 -15.99 -5.03
CA VAL A 71 -10.89 -17.00 -5.03
C VAL A 71 -11.97 -16.73 -6.09
N HIS A 72 -12.41 -15.46 -6.22
CA HIS A 72 -13.56 -15.11 -7.04
C HIS A 72 -13.20 -14.46 -8.38
N HIS A 73 -11.96 -13.98 -8.54
CA HIS A 73 -11.55 -13.27 -9.73
C HIS A 73 -10.33 -13.86 -10.44
N GLY A 74 -9.73 -14.94 -9.91
CA GLY A 74 -8.69 -15.70 -10.58
C GLY A 74 -7.32 -15.02 -10.67
N PHE A 75 -6.97 -14.18 -9.70
CA PHE A 75 -5.64 -13.56 -9.58
C PHE A 75 -4.74 -14.33 -8.61
N ASP A 76 -3.46 -14.45 -8.93
CA ASP A 76 -2.46 -14.83 -7.93
C ASP A 76 -2.12 -13.60 -7.09
N CYS A 77 -2.35 -13.68 -5.78
CA CYS A 77 -2.17 -12.54 -4.88
C CYS A 77 -1.09 -12.83 -3.82
N THR A 78 -0.16 -11.90 -3.65
CA THR A 78 0.88 -11.93 -2.61
C THR A 78 0.69 -10.73 -1.71
N VAL A 79 0.54 -10.95 -0.40
CA VAL A 79 0.40 -9.88 0.60
C VAL A 79 1.69 -9.78 1.41
N LEU A 80 2.27 -8.60 1.43
CA LEU A 80 3.49 -8.23 2.14
C LEU A 80 3.15 -7.30 3.29
N PHE A 81 3.76 -7.51 4.45
CA PHE A 81 3.49 -6.76 5.66
C PHE A 81 4.73 -6.03 6.18
N GLY A 82 4.49 -4.92 6.88
CA GLY A 82 5.49 -4.35 7.77
C GLY A 82 5.78 -5.30 8.92
N LEU A 83 7.05 -5.56 9.19
CA LEU A 83 7.50 -6.48 10.23
C LEU A 83 8.42 -5.81 11.23
N ASP A 84 8.33 -6.23 12.47
CA ASP A 84 9.26 -5.89 13.54
C ASP A 84 10.62 -6.63 13.42
N GLY A 85 11.50 -6.41 14.38
CA GLY A 85 12.81 -7.09 14.44
C GLY A 85 12.75 -8.60 14.71
N ASN A 86 11.60 -9.13 15.14
CA ASN A 86 11.37 -10.55 15.38
C ASN A 86 10.71 -11.25 14.18
N GLY A 87 10.33 -10.48 13.15
CA GLY A 87 9.63 -11.00 11.97
C GLY A 87 8.12 -11.12 12.17
N GLU A 88 7.55 -10.49 13.20
CA GLU A 88 6.12 -10.42 13.44
C GLU A 88 5.51 -9.20 12.74
N ILE A 89 4.21 -9.29 12.39
CA ILE A 89 3.50 -8.17 11.74
C ILE A 89 3.40 -7.00 12.71
N GLU A 90 4.00 -5.87 12.33
CA GLU A 90 3.93 -4.62 13.06
C GLU A 90 3.33 -3.53 12.16
N ALA A 91 2.17 -3.02 12.56
CA ALA A 91 1.47 -1.96 11.82
C ALA A 91 2.34 -0.70 11.72
N GLY A 92 2.60 -0.23 10.49
CA GLY A 92 3.43 0.95 10.23
C GLY A 92 4.95 0.72 10.29
N ALA A 93 5.42 -0.51 10.45
CA ALA A 93 6.83 -0.81 10.40
C ALA A 93 7.45 -0.48 9.04
N SER A 94 8.62 0.16 9.07
CA SER A 94 9.39 0.54 7.86
C SER A 94 10.34 -0.59 7.41
N ASN A 95 9.87 -1.82 7.46
CA ASN A 95 10.57 -3.02 7.01
C ASN A 95 9.55 -3.98 6.40
N ILE A 96 9.57 -4.12 5.08
CA ILE A 96 8.63 -4.97 4.31
C ILE A 96 9.43 -5.94 3.46
N PRO A 97 9.81 -7.10 4.00
CA PRO A 97 10.47 -8.15 3.21
C PRO A 97 9.55 -8.69 2.10
N GLY A 98 10.14 -9.17 1.00
CA GLY A 98 9.41 -9.76 -0.11
C GLY A 98 9.00 -8.77 -1.20
N LEU A 99 9.38 -7.48 -1.11
CA LEU A 99 9.06 -6.47 -2.13
C LEU A 99 9.64 -6.79 -3.52
N GLU A 100 10.61 -7.70 -3.63
CA GLU A 100 11.11 -8.22 -4.92
C GLU A 100 9.99 -8.90 -5.75
N ALA A 101 8.89 -9.35 -5.13
CA ALA A 101 7.70 -9.86 -5.83
C ALA A 101 7.09 -8.83 -6.80
N LEU A 102 7.33 -7.54 -6.59
CA LEU A 102 6.90 -6.46 -7.49
C LEU A 102 7.56 -6.55 -8.88
N LYS A 103 8.71 -7.20 -9.02
CA LYS A 103 9.40 -7.37 -10.30
C LYS A 103 8.48 -7.96 -11.37
N ASP A 104 7.72 -8.99 -11.01
CA ASP A 104 6.85 -9.74 -11.92
C ASP A 104 5.35 -9.44 -11.72
N ALA A 105 5.01 -8.46 -10.89
CA ALA A 105 3.62 -8.12 -10.60
C ALA A 105 2.94 -7.39 -11.76
N ASP A 106 1.70 -7.76 -12.08
CA ASP A 106 0.82 -7.07 -13.02
C ASP A 106 0.10 -5.87 -12.40
N GLY A 107 0.04 -5.82 -11.06
CA GLY A 107 -0.55 -4.72 -10.30
C GLY A 107 -0.02 -4.66 -8.87
N MET A 108 0.01 -3.47 -8.29
CA MET A 108 0.32 -3.22 -6.89
C MET A 108 -0.87 -2.56 -6.21
N VAL A 109 -1.29 -3.10 -5.06
CA VAL A 109 -2.22 -2.44 -4.13
C VAL A 109 -1.40 -2.01 -2.92
N ILE A 110 -1.41 -0.73 -2.61
CA ILE A 110 -0.60 -0.17 -1.53
C ILE A 110 -1.47 0.53 -0.48
N PHE A 111 -1.23 0.20 0.78
CA PHE A 111 -1.88 0.80 1.92
C PHE A 111 -0.84 0.96 3.03
N THR A 112 -0.16 2.10 3.02
CA THR A 112 1.00 2.39 3.87
C THR A 112 0.87 3.78 4.49
N ARG A 113 1.61 4.04 5.59
CA ARG A 113 1.59 5.33 6.26
C ARG A 113 2.95 5.68 6.86
N PHE A 114 3.54 6.80 6.43
CA PHE A 114 4.76 7.40 6.97
C PHE A 114 5.99 6.48 6.98
N LEU A 115 6.10 5.57 6.04
CA LEU A 115 7.22 4.64 5.99
C LEU A 115 8.51 5.30 5.52
N ALA A 116 9.63 4.82 6.08
CA ALA A 116 10.98 5.15 5.64
C ALA A 116 11.74 3.84 5.37
N LEU A 117 11.36 3.15 4.31
CA LEU A 117 11.91 1.84 3.96
C LEU A 117 13.43 1.89 3.77
N PRO A 118 14.15 0.77 4.03
CA PRO A 118 15.54 0.61 3.61
C PRO A 118 15.70 0.80 2.10
N VAL A 119 16.88 1.25 1.69
CA VAL A 119 17.20 1.55 0.28
C VAL A 119 16.91 0.37 -0.64
N GLU A 120 17.34 -0.83 -0.24
CA GLU A 120 17.16 -2.07 -0.99
C GLU A 120 15.67 -2.44 -1.17
N GLN A 121 14.85 -2.18 -0.15
CA GLN A 121 13.40 -2.45 -0.23
C GLN A 121 12.68 -1.39 -1.08
N MET A 122 12.97 -0.11 -0.85
CA MET A 122 12.34 0.97 -1.62
C MET A 122 12.71 0.90 -3.10
N LYS A 123 13.89 0.37 -3.43
CA LYS A 123 14.31 0.12 -4.81
C LYS A 123 13.29 -0.71 -5.60
N HIS A 124 12.68 -1.72 -4.99
CA HIS A 124 11.69 -2.56 -5.69
C HIS A 124 10.42 -1.78 -6.04
N ILE A 125 9.99 -0.86 -5.17
CA ILE A 125 8.86 0.04 -5.45
C ILE A 125 9.25 1.04 -6.55
N ASP A 126 10.44 1.65 -6.46
CA ASP A 126 10.95 2.57 -7.48
C ASP A 126 11.06 1.89 -8.87
N ASP A 127 11.62 0.69 -8.93
CA ASP A 127 11.73 -0.08 -10.18
C ASP A 127 10.33 -0.40 -10.76
N TYR A 128 9.37 -0.76 -9.89
CA TYR A 128 7.98 -1.01 -10.28
C TYR A 128 7.32 0.23 -10.88
N LEU A 129 7.48 1.38 -10.24
CA LEU A 129 6.95 2.66 -10.71
C LEU A 129 7.67 3.10 -12.00
N ASN A 130 8.99 2.95 -12.08
CA ASN A 130 9.77 3.29 -13.28
C ASN A 130 9.33 2.52 -14.53
N ARG A 131 8.88 1.26 -14.37
CA ARG A 131 8.33 0.49 -15.50
C ARG A 131 6.86 0.80 -15.82
N ALA A 132 6.25 1.75 -15.06
CA ALA A 132 4.85 2.15 -15.18
C ALA A 132 3.85 1.06 -14.79
N GLY A 133 4.14 0.30 -13.73
CA GLY A 133 3.24 -0.73 -13.19
C GLY A 133 1.94 -0.12 -12.66
N PRO A 134 0.76 -0.74 -12.87
CA PRO A 134 -0.53 -0.23 -12.36
C PRO A 134 -0.58 -0.18 -10.83
N VAL A 135 -1.13 0.90 -10.27
CA VAL A 135 -1.21 1.13 -8.81
C VAL A 135 -2.66 1.33 -8.36
N VAL A 136 -3.05 0.67 -7.29
CA VAL A 136 -4.22 1.00 -6.49
C VAL A 136 -3.71 1.54 -5.16
N GLY A 137 -3.98 2.81 -4.88
CA GLY A 137 -3.59 3.46 -3.62
C GLY A 137 -4.80 3.67 -2.71
N LEU A 138 -4.69 3.21 -1.46
CA LEU A 138 -5.76 3.34 -0.48
C LEU A 138 -5.37 4.32 0.63
N ARG A 139 -6.29 5.19 0.97
CA ARG A 139 -6.32 6.08 2.13
C ARG A 139 -4.97 6.74 2.46
N THR A 140 -4.29 6.27 3.51
CA THR A 140 -3.03 6.83 4.02
C THR A 140 -1.86 6.72 3.05
N SER A 141 -1.99 5.95 1.97
CA SER A 141 -0.95 5.91 0.94
C SER A 141 -0.67 7.27 0.30
N THR A 142 -1.60 8.24 0.40
CA THR A 142 -1.36 9.64 0.01
C THR A 142 -0.24 10.31 0.82
N HIS A 143 0.11 9.74 1.98
CA HIS A 143 1.27 10.07 2.81
C HIS A 143 2.00 8.79 3.24
N GLY A 144 2.07 7.83 2.33
CA GLY A 144 2.62 6.50 2.57
C GLY A 144 4.09 6.50 2.99
N PHE A 145 4.86 7.50 2.54
CA PHE A 145 6.30 7.59 2.83
C PHE A 145 6.64 8.91 3.54
N LYS A 146 7.54 8.82 4.53
CA LYS A 146 8.08 9.96 5.27
C LYS A 146 9.49 9.62 5.76
N TYR A 147 10.49 10.09 5.06
CA TYR A 147 11.88 9.98 5.48
C TYR A 147 12.25 11.12 6.43
N ASP A 148 13.04 10.80 7.45
CA ASP A 148 13.62 11.79 8.37
C ASP A 148 14.61 12.69 7.62
N ASP A 149 14.75 13.95 8.07
CA ASP A 149 15.73 14.90 7.53
C ASP A 149 17.17 14.41 7.61
N LYS A 150 17.50 13.52 8.54
CA LYS A 150 18.81 12.84 8.60
C LYS A 150 19.07 11.95 7.40
N ARG A 151 18.02 11.55 6.68
CA ARG A 151 18.07 10.73 5.47
C ARG A 151 17.90 11.55 4.18
N LYS A 152 18.17 12.87 4.18
CA LYS A 152 18.07 13.74 2.97
C LYS A 152 18.93 13.25 1.80
N ASN A 153 20.02 12.57 2.09
CA ASN A 153 20.91 11.98 1.07
C ASN A 153 20.44 10.61 0.57
N ASP A 154 19.35 10.06 1.10
CA ASP A 154 18.76 8.81 0.63
C ASP A 154 18.20 9.03 -0.79
N PRO A 155 18.49 8.16 -1.77
CA PRO A 155 18.01 8.32 -3.14
C PRO A 155 16.48 8.33 -3.25
N TYR A 156 15.78 7.84 -2.22
CA TYR A 156 14.33 7.76 -2.15
C TYR A 156 13.68 8.80 -1.22
N TYR A 157 14.47 9.72 -0.64
CA TYR A 157 13.95 10.82 0.18
C TYR A 157 12.84 11.62 -0.53
N LYS A 158 12.93 11.76 -1.85
CA LYS A 158 11.93 12.44 -2.70
C LYS A 158 10.53 11.83 -2.64
N TYR A 159 10.37 10.57 -2.21
CA TYR A 159 9.07 9.93 -2.06
C TYR A 159 8.29 10.41 -0.83
N SER A 160 8.93 11.16 0.08
CA SER A 160 8.29 11.72 1.28
C SER A 160 7.11 12.63 0.92
N PHE A 161 5.98 12.49 1.61
CA PHE A 161 4.72 13.18 1.29
C PHE A 161 4.79 14.72 1.38
N ARG A 162 5.79 15.29 2.02
CA ARG A 162 6.05 16.74 2.09
C ARG A 162 7.32 17.15 1.36
N TYR A 163 7.80 16.33 0.45
CA TYR A 163 8.96 16.67 -0.35
C TYR A 163 8.67 17.91 -1.22
N THR A 164 9.58 18.89 -1.19
CA THR A 164 9.43 20.19 -1.87
C THR A 164 10.36 20.39 -3.06
N GLY A 165 11.22 19.40 -3.38
CA GLY A 165 12.09 19.45 -4.55
C GLY A 165 11.26 19.43 -5.84
N GLU A 166 11.69 20.19 -6.84
CA GLU A 166 10.96 20.37 -8.11
C GLU A 166 10.79 19.06 -8.90
N ASP A 167 11.74 18.13 -8.76
CA ASP A 167 11.75 16.87 -9.47
C ASP A 167 10.62 15.89 -9.05
N TYR A 168 10.15 15.99 -7.77
CA TYR A 168 9.15 15.06 -7.24
C TYR A 168 8.27 15.70 -6.15
N SER A 169 7.93 16.99 -6.28
CA SER A 169 7.17 17.76 -5.30
C SER A 169 5.91 17.04 -4.83
N GLY A 170 5.66 17.03 -3.51
CA GLY A 170 4.56 16.32 -2.86
C GLY A 170 4.76 14.80 -2.74
N GLY A 171 5.91 14.28 -3.19
CA GLY A 171 6.30 12.88 -3.02
C GLY A 171 5.39 11.88 -3.73
N PHE A 172 5.41 10.65 -3.25
CA PHE A 172 4.65 9.53 -3.83
C PHE A 172 3.16 9.84 -3.97
N GLY A 173 2.54 10.39 -2.92
CA GLY A 173 1.11 10.70 -2.92
C GLY A 173 0.73 11.59 -4.09
N HIS A 174 1.41 12.73 -4.28
CA HIS A 174 1.10 13.66 -5.35
C HIS A 174 1.52 13.12 -6.73
N GLN A 175 2.73 12.61 -6.86
CA GLN A 175 3.28 12.22 -8.16
C GLN A 175 2.63 10.94 -8.72
N VAL A 176 2.29 9.98 -7.88
CA VAL A 176 1.69 8.72 -8.29
C VAL A 176 0.18 8.73 -8.10
N LEU A 177 -0.31 8.93 -6.86
CA LEU A 177 -1.72 8.82 -6.55
C LEU A 177 -2.55 10.06 -6.94
N GLY A 178 -1.89 11.20 -7.16
CA GLY A 178 -2.51 12.47 -7.57
C GLY A 178 -2.55 13.51 -6.46
N GLN A 179 -2.48 13.11 -5.20
CA GLN A 179 -2.52 14.02 -4.06
C GLN A 179 -1.68 13.52 -2.90
N SER A 180 -0.96 14.42 -2.25
CA SER A 180 -0.47 14.23 -0.89
C SER A 180 -1.54 14.62 0.12
N TRP A 181 -1.57 13.94 1.25
CA TRP A 181 -2.47 14.28 2.35
C TRP A 181 -2.23 15.70 2.87
N VAL A 182 -3.31 16.47 2.96
CA VAL A 182 -3.31 17.86 3.45
C VAL A 182 -4.16 18.04 4.72
N GLY A 183 -5.06 17.09 5.04
CA GLY A 183 -5.90 17.17 6.22
C GLY A 183 -7.12 16.27 6.14
N HIS A 184 -7.81 16.12 7.28
CA HIS A 184 -9.09 15.41 7.35
C HIS A 184 -10.23 16.31 6.89
N TYR A 185 -11.21 15.72 6.23
CA TYR A 185 -12.44 16.37 5.83
C TYR A 185 -13.60 15.99 6.74
N GLY A 186 -13.82 14.71 6.99
CA GLY A 186 -14.75 14.22 8.00
C GLY A 186 -14.09 14.02 9.35
N ARG A 187 -14.86 13.98 10.44
CA ARG A 187 -14.38 13.67 11.79
C ARG A 187 -14.39 12.16 12.00
N ASN A 188 -13.23 11.53 12.02
CA ASN A 188 -13.08 10.10 12.28
C ASN A 188 -13.82 9.69 13.57
N HIS A 189 -14.45 8.51 13.56
CA HIS A 189 -15.20 7.92 14.68
C HIS A 189 -16.41 8.75 15.15
N GLN A 190 -16.76 9.82 14.45
CA GLN A 190 -17.94 10.65 14.72
C GLN A 190 -18.82 10.84 13.49
N GLN A 191 -18.21 10.90 12.32
CA GLN A 191 -18.86 11.07 11.03
C GLN A 191 -18.47 9.94 10.11
N SER A 192 -19.43 9.23 9.59
CA SER A 192 -19.25 8.32 8.45
C SER A 192 -19.39 9.08 7.14
N THR A 193 -19.22 8.39 6.04
CA THR A 193 -19.27 9.00 4.71
C THR A 193 -20.12 8.17 3.77
N ARG A 194 -21.07 8.83 3.08
CA ARG A 194 -21.73 8.28 1.89
C ARG A 194 -20.90 8.63 0.66
N ILE A 195 -20.69 7.65 -0.21
CA ILE A 195 -19.97 7.84 -1.47
C ILE A 195 -20.99 7.73 -2.61
N ASP A 196 -21.15 8.82 -3.34
CA ASP A 196 -22.09 8.95 -4.43
C ASP A 196 -21.37 8.86 -5.78
N ILE A 197 -21.87 8.03 -6.69
CA ILE A 197 -21.34 7.91 -8.06
C ILE A 197 -21.71 9.19 -8.82
N ILE A 198 -20.74 9.78 -9.51
CA ILE A 198 -20.98 10.87 -10.44
C ILE A 198 -21.87 10.36 -11.57
N PRO A 199 -23.04 10.98 -11.85
CA PRO A 199 -24.02 10.44 -12.80
C PRO A 199 -23.44 10.16 -14.19
N GLU A 200 -22.57 11.03 -14.70
CA GLU A 200 -21.90 10.91 -15.99
C GLU A 200 -20.89 9.74 -16.04
N LYS A 201 -20.46 9.26 -14.86
CA LYS A 201 -19.50 8.16 -14.70
C LYS A 201 -20.14 6.79 -14.47
N LYS A 202 -21.48 6.70 -14.35
CA LYS A 202 -22.21 5.46 -14.03
C LYS A 202 -21.86 4.25 -14.90
N ASN A 203 -21.44 4.49 -16.14
CA ASN A 203 -21.04 3.44 -17.09
C ASN A 203 -19.53 3.13 -17.08
N HIS A 204 -18.76 3.78 -16.21
CA HIS A 204 -17.32 3.51 -16.10
C HIS A 204 -17.08 2.06 -15.64
N PRO A 205 -16.13 1.32 -16.25
CA PRO A 205 -15.93 -0.11 -15.94
C PRO A 205 -15.70 -0.42 -14.46
N ILE A 206 -14.99 0.46 -13.73
CA ILE A 206 -14.75 0.32 -12.28
C ILE A 206 -16.06 0.37 -11.49
N LEU A 207 -17.06 1.13 -11.94
CA LEU A 207 -18.32 1.35 -11.22
C LEU A 207 -19.38 0.29 -11.52
N LYS A 208 -19.06 -0.70 -12.35
CA LYS A 208 -20.02 -1.77 -12.72
C LYS A 208 -20.44 -2.58 -11.49
N GLY A 209 -21.72 -2.48 -11.13
CA GLY A 209 -22.32 -3.17 -9.98
C GLY A 209 -22.05 -2.51 -8.63
N VAL A 210 -21.44 -1.32 -8.62
CA VAL A 210 -21.26 -0.50 -7.42
C VAL A 210 -22.58 0.21 -7.10
N SER A 211 -23.02 0.16 -5.85
CA SER A 211 -24.21 0.87 -5.35
C SER A 211 -24.18 0.96 -3.83
N LYS A 212 -24.88 1.95 -3.28
CA LYS A 212 -25.08 2.13 -1.83
C LYS A 212 -23.77 2.08 -1.04
N VAL A 213 -22.78 2.87 -1.48
CA VAL A 213 -21.47 2.90 -0.84
C VAL A 213 -21.53 3.76 0.42
N HIS A 214 -21.18 3.15 1.53
CA HIS A 214 -21.06 3.80 2.83
C HIS A 214 -19.79 3.29 3.51
N VAL A 215 -19.01 4.21 4.08
CA VAL A 215 -17.77 3.92 4.78
C VAL A 215 -17.76 4.57 6.15
N HIS A 216 -17.11 3.92 7.11
CA HIS A 216 -17.06 4.40 8.49
C HIS A 216 -16.06 5.52 8.69
N ALA A 217 -15.04 5.59 7.85
CA ALA A 217 -14.00 6.59 7.99
C ALA A 217 -14.46 7.99 7.51
N GLY A 218 -14.02 9.03 8.21
CA GLY A 218 -14.03 10.39 7.70
C GLY A 218 -13.06 10.54 6.53
N GLY A 219 -13.42 11.32 5.51
CA GLY A 219 -12.60 11.53 4.33
C GLY A 219 -11.41 12.46 4.57
N TYR A 220 -10.57 12.56 3.55
CA TYR A 220 -9.51 13.57 3.47
C TYR A 220 -9.96 14.74 2.58
N ASN A 221 -9.38 15.93 2.80
CA ASN A 221 -9.51 17.02 1.85
C ASN A 221 -8.92 16.60 0.50
N ALA A 222 -9.67 16.81 -0.56
CA ALA A 222 -9.26 16.46 -1.91
C ALA A 222 -9.25 17.73 -2.79
N GLU A 223 -8.09 18.05 -3.34
CA GLU A 223 -7.90 19.17 -4.26
C GLU A 223 -7.83 18.61 -5.68
N ALA A 224 -8.98 18.57 -6.36
CA ALA A 224 -9.11 17.97 -7.68
C ALA A 224 -8.08 18.55 -8.67
N GLN A 225 -7.32 17.67 -9.33
CA GLN A 225 -6.34 18.03 -10.34
C GLN A 225 -6.92 17.80 -11.74
N LYS A 226 -6.41 18.54 -12.74
CA LYS A 226 -6.89 18.47 -14.12
C LYS A 226 -6.78 17.10 -14.78
N ASP A 227 -5.85 16.27 -14.29
CA ASP A 227 -5.58 14.93 -14.82
C ASP A 227 -6.34 13.82 -14.08
N TRP A 228 -7.20 14.17 -13.13
CA TRP A 228 -8.06 13.20 -12.46
C TRP A 228 -9.33 12.93 -13.27
N ASP A 229 -9.61 11.67 -13.49
CA ASP A 229 -10.94 11.21 -13.88
C ASP A 229 -11.69 10.82 -12.61
N ILE A 230 -12.43 11.78 -12.03
CA ILE A 230 -13.15 11.62 -10.76
C ILE A 230 -14.37 10.74 -11.01
N LEU A 231 -14.52 9.68 -10.24
CA LEU A 231 -15.58 8.68 -10.36
C LEU A 231 -16.72 8.89 -9.36
N THR A 232 -16.37 9.40 -8.17
CA THR A 232 -17.27 9.46 -7.02
C THR A 232 -17.03 10.70 -6.18
N MET A 233 -18.08 11.11 -5.47
CA MET A 233 -18.06 12.21 -4.50
C MET A 233 -18.44 11.68 -3.12
N ALA A 234 -17.71 12.07 -2.11
CA ALA A 234 -17.91 11.70 -0.72
C ALA A 234 -18.66 12.79 0.05
N GLN A 235 -19.80 12.45 0.64
CA GLN A 235 -20.59 13.32 1.51
C GLN A 235 -20.44 12.86 2.96
N PRO A 236 -19.81 13.67 3.85
CA PRO A 236 -19.82 13.40 5.28
C PRO A 236 -21.23 13.41 5.85
N LEU A 237 -21.52 12.43 6.72
CA LEU A 237 -22.80 12.34 7.43
C LEU A 237 -22.65 12.86 8.86
N MET A 238 -23.77 13.29 9.45
CA MET A 238 -23.78 13.79 10.84
C MET A 238 -23.57 12.69 11.89
N THR A 239 -23.64 11.41 11.49
CA THR A 239 -23.55 10.24 12.36
C THR A 239 -22.70 9.15 11.72
N MET A 240 -22.46 8.07 12.47
CA MET A 240 -21.81 6.85 11.97
C MET A 240 -22.77 5.91 11.22
N LYS A 241 -24.05 6.25 11.12
CA LYS A 241 -25.07 5.40 10.48
C LYS A 241 -25.19 5.72 8.99
N PRO A 242 -25.46 4.73 8.12
CA PRO A 242 -25.60 4.93 6.67
C PRO A 242 -26.83 5.77 6.26
N ASP A 243 -27.82 5.90 7.13
CA ASP A 243 -29.02 6.73 6.98
C ASP A 243 -28.90 8.10 7.68
N GLY A 244 -27.71 8.45 8.16
CA GLY A 244 -27.45 9.75 8.77
C GLY A 244 -27.69 10.90 7.80
N ALA A 245 -28.14 12.04 8.35
CA ALA A 245 -28.29 13.25 7.55
C ALA A 245 -26.95 13.77 7.04
N ASP A 246 -26.94 14.40 5.87
CA ASP A 246 -25.77 15.06 5.32
C ASP A 246 -25.28 16.19 6.23
N ASP A 247 -23.98 16.29 6.44
CA ASP A 247 -23.37 17.48 7.03
C ASP A 247 -23.38 18.62 6.01
N LYS A 248 -24.40 19.48 6.11
CA LYS A 248 -24.60 20.61 5.19
C LYS A 248 -23.48 21.66 5.24
N THR A 249 -22.62 21.60 6.25
CA THR A 249 -21.45 22.49 6.36
C THR A 249 -20.26 21.99 5.54
N LYS A 250 -20.33 20.76 5.02
CA LYS A 250 -19.29 20.08 4.26
C LYS A 250 -19.85 19.60 2.92
N PRO A 251 -19.67 20.38 1.84
CA PRO A 251 -20.12 19.95 0.51
C PRO A 251 -19.40 18.65 0.08
N PRO A 252 -20.01 17.86 -0.83
CA PRO A 252 -19.37 16.65 -1.34
C PRO A 252 -17.99 16.93 -1.93
N MET A 253 -17.04 16.01 -1.71
CA MET A 253 -15.66 16.12 -2.15
C MET A 253 -15.23 14.88 -2.94
N ALA A 254 -14.33 15.03 -3.92
CA ALA A 254 -13.80 13.91 -4.68
C ALA A 254 -13.22 12.84 -3.74
N SER A 255 -13.53 11.58 -3.99
CA SER A 255 -13.12 10.47 -3.11
C SER A 255 -12.37 9.35 -3.83
N GLU A 256 -12.81 8.98 -5.01
CA GLU A 256 -12.17 8.01 -5.88
C GLU A 256 -11.97 8.58 -7.27
N TRP A 257 -10.79 8.34 -7.83
CA TRP A 257 -10.43 8.77 -9.18
C TRP A 257 -9.45 7.82 -9.85
N THR A 258 -9.38 7.92 -11.16
CA THR A 258 -8.29 7.34 -11.94
C THR A 258 -7.42 8.44 -12.53
N ARG A 259 -6.15 8.12 -12.75
CA ARG A 259 -5.20 8.96 -13.45
C ARG A 259 -4.05 8.13 -14.05
N HIS A 260 -3.10 8.82 -14.66
CA HIS A 260 -1.84 8.23 -15.07
C HIS A 260 -0.66 8.97 -14.42
N TYR A 261 0.29 8.23 -13.88
CA TYR A 261 1.58 8.78 -13.45
C TYR A 261 2.65 8.55 -14.51
N LYS A 262 3.75 9.30 -14.41
CA LYS A 262 4.89 9.17 -15.32
C LYS A 262 5.88 8.13 -14.77
N GLY A 263 6.07 7.04 -15.50
CA GLY A 263 7.20 6.14 -15.32
C GLY A 263 8.43 6.63 -16.09
N LYS A 264 9.49 5.83 -16.07
CA LYS A 264 10.72 6.12 -16.80
C LYS A 264 10.49 6.12 -18.33
N ASN A 265 11.22 6.97 -19.04
CA ASN A 265 11.16 7.07 -20.51
C ASN A 265 9.75 7.41 -21.06
N GLY A 266 8.97 8.21 -20.29
CA GLY A 266 7.65 8.67 -20.74
C GLY A 266 6.54 7.62 -20.68
N LYS A 267 6.80 6.42 -20.16
CA LYS A 267 5.75 5.42 -19.90
C LYS A 267 4.72 5.97 -18.92
N LYS A 268 3.45 5.59 -19.10
CA LYS A 268 2.34 6.01 -18.25
C LYS A 268 1.79 4.82 -17.49
N GLY A 269 1.85 4.88 -16.14
CA GLY A 269 1.25 3.89 -15.25
C GLY A 269 -0.18 4.28 -14.89
N ARG A 270 -1.11 3.34 -14.95
CA ARG A 270 -2.50 3.55 -14.53
C ARG A 270 -2.62 3.57 -13.01
N VAL A 271 -3.43 4.47 -12.49
CA VAL A 271 -3.70 4.58 -11.06
C VAL A 271 -5.18 4.60 -10.78
N PHE A 272 -5.60 3.91 -9.75
CA PHE A 272 -6.86 4.13 -9.05
C PHE A 272 -6.51 4.54 -7.62
N THR A 273 -7.11 5.62 -7.14
CA THR A 273 -6.95 6.10 -5.78
C THR A 273 -8.30 6.14 -5.09
N SER A 274 -8.38 5.59 -3.87
CA SER A 274 -9.50 5.79 -2.95
C SER A 274 -8.99 6.44 -1.67
N LEU A 275 -9.68 7.46 -1.20
CA LEU A 275 -9.38 8.13 0.08
C LEU A 275 -9.91 7.35 1.29
N TYR A 276 -10.38 6.13 1.08
CA TYR A 276 -10.94 5.20 2.07
C TYR A 276 -10.22 3.86 2.01
N GLY A 277 -10.58 2.90 2.87
CA GLY A 277 -9.98 1.57 2.90
C GLY A 277 -9.73 1.03 4.29
N ALA A 278 -10.25 1.68 5.35
CA ALA A 278 -10.20 1.12 6.68
C ALA A 278 -10.84 -0.28 6.71
N SER A 279 -10.45 -1.12 7.67
CA SER A 279 -10.92 -2.51 7.71
C SER A 279 -12.45 -2.62 7.83
N GLU A 280 -13.08 -1.66 8.46
CA GLU A 280 -14.55 -1.58 8.55
C GLU A 280 -15.22 -1.22 7.22
N ASP A 281 -14.53 -0.46 6.37
CA ASP A 281 -15.10 0.03 5.11
C ASP A 281 -15.38 -1.14 4.14
N ILE A 282 -14.52 -2.17 4.13
CA ILE A 282 -14.71 -3.35 3.27
C ILE A 282 -15.89 -4.24 3.69
N LEU A 283 -16.47 -4.03 4.85
CA LEU A 283 -17.70 -4.71 5.26
C LEU A 283 -18.90 -4.22 4.44
N ASN A 284 -18.88 -2.97 3.95
CA ASN A 284 -19.88 -2.48 3.03
C ASN A 284 -19.70 -3.12 1.64
N ALA A 285 -20.76 -3.78 1.15
CA ALA A 285 -20.70 -4.50 -0.12
C ALA A 285 -20.45 -3.56 -1.32
N GLY A 286 -21.01 -2.35 -1.28
CA GLY A 286 -20.81 -1.32 -2.31
C GLY A 286 -19.36 -0.86 -2.38
N TYR A 287 -18.75 -0.59 -1.22
CA TYR A 287 -17.35 -0.19 -1.14
C TYR A 287 -16.41 -1.34 -1.56
N ARG A 288 -16.62 -2.55 -1.04
CA ARG A 288 -15.86 -3.73 -1.43
C ARG A 288 -15.93 -4.04 -2.93
N ARG A 289 -17.03 -3.63 -3.58
CA ARG A 289 -17.17 -3.77 -5.04
C ARG A 289 -16.45 -2.66 -5.79
N LEU A 290 -16.29 -1.48 -5.19
CA LEU A 290 -15.64 -0.30 -5.78
C LEU A 290 -14.13 -0.47 -5.86
N ILE A 291 -13.50 -0.96 -4.79
CA ILE A 291 -12.05 -1.17 -4.69
C ILE A 291 -11.67 -2.58 -5.16
#